data_c5cb4ec3509c166a6db111f32fe714cc
#
_entry.id   c5cb4ec3509c166a6db111f32fe714cc
#
_cell.length_a   1.000
_cell.length_b   1.000
_cell.length_c   1.000
_cell.angle_alpha   90.00
_cell.angle_beta   90.00
_cell.angle_gamma   90.00
#
_symmetry.space_group_name_H-M   'P 1'
#
loop_
_entity.id
_entity.type
_entity.pdbx_description
1 polymer ?
#
loop_
_entity_poly.entity_id
_entity_poly.type
_entity_poly.pdbx_seq_one_letter_code
_entity_poly.pdbx_strand_id
1 'polypeptide(L)'
;AAYGDNGDFSYTLFRPFNWIGPKLDSLKQAQLGNGRVLSIFIKNLLKNEDIVLVGDGNQKRSFTYLDDGIDALMRIIEDPEDALNGKIFNIGNPSNDLSIRDLSSILIDEYGKVCSTPYTGKVVTQSENEFYGQGYQDIPVRVPDVTEARNLLGWEPKVDVVEAVRRTLVSFLEEGES
;
A
#
# COMPACT_ATOMS: atom_id res chain seq x y z
N ALA A 1 1.69 23.96 -8.92
CA ALA A 1 0.63 24.87 -9.36
C ALA A 1 1.17 26.21 -9.83
N ALA A 2 2.02 26.95 -9.04
CA ALA A 2 2.44 28.30 -9.40
C ALA A 2 3.13 28.45 -10.77
N TYR A 3 3.91 27.46 -11.21
CA TYR A 3 4.55 27.48 -12.54
C TYR A 3 3.59 27.11 -13.66
N GLY A 4 2.70 26.13 -13.43
CA GLY A 4 1.69 25.74 -14.42
C GLY A 4 0.66 26.85 -14.67
N ASP A 5 0.33 27.66 -13.65
CA ASP A 5 -0.61 28.78 -13.78
C ASP A 5 -0.11 29.86 -14.74
N ASN A 6 1.20 29.93 -14.98
CA ASN A 6 1.81 30.84 -15.95
C ASN A 6 1.86 30.26 -17.38
N GLY A 7 1.38 29.02 -17.59
CA GLY A 7 1.38 28.38 -18.91
C GLY A 7 2.76 27.89 -19.39
N ASP A 8 3.76 27.86 -18.50
CA ASP A 8 5.12 27.47 -18.86
C ASP A 8 5.33 25.97 -19.04
N PHE A 9 4.46 25.15 -18.41
CA PHE A 9 4.47 23.70 -18.56
C PHE A 9 3.15 23.06 -18.13
N SER A 10 2.85 21.89 -18.68
CA SER A 10 1.69 21.06 -18.29
C SER A 10 2.04 20.16 -17.11
N TYR A 11 1.10 19.92 -16.24
CA TYR A 11 1.28 19.02 -15.10
C TYR A 11 -0.01 18.29 -14.73
N THR A 12 0.14 17.08 -14.25
CA THR A 12 -0.92 16.30 -13.63
C THR A 12 -0.44 15.79 -12.25
N LEU A 13 -1.26 15.93 -11.25
CA LEU A 13 -0.94 15.44 -9.90
C LEU A 13 -1.65 14.11 -9.64
N PHE A 14 -1.00 13.20 -8.95
CA PHE A 14 -1.65 12.01 -8.44
C PHE A 14 -1.32 11.78 -6.96
N ARG A 15 -2.26 11.15 -6.25
CA ARG A 15 -2.14 10.79 -4.84
C ARG A 15 -2.24 9.26 -4.73
N PRO A 16 -1.12 8.56 -4.46
CA PRO A 16 -1.13 7.11 -4.29
C PRO A 16 -1.72 6.72 -2.93
N PHE A 17 -2.62 5.73 -2.92
CA PHE A 17 -3.23 5.21 -1.70
C PHE A 17 -2.68 3.83 -1.36
N ASN A 18 -1.79 3.76 -0.36
CA ASN A 18 -1.20 2.54 0.22
C ASN A 18 -0.82 1.49 -0.84
N TRP A 19 -0.03 1.91 -1.82
CA TRP A 19 0.45 1.00 -2.84
C TRP A 19 1.34 -0.08 -2.24
N ILE A 20 1.08 -1.33 -2.61
CA ILE A 20 1.83 -2.52 -2.22
C ILE A 20 2.26 -3.28 -3.48
N GLY A 21 3.39 -3.96 -3.42
CA GLY A 21 3.92 -4.70 -4.57
C GLY A 21 5.45 -4.82 -4.54
N PRO A 22 6.01 -5.49 -5.54
CA PRO A 22 7.45 -5.69 -5.66
C PRO A 22 8.24 -4.38 -5.70
N LYS A 23 9.40 -4.35 -5.04
CA LYS A 23 10.39 -3.24 -5.11
C LYS A 23 9.91 -1.87 -4.60
N LEU A 24 8.73 -1.78 -4.02
CA LEU A 24 8.27 -0.56 -3.36
C LEU A 24 8.94 -0.35 -1.99
N ASP A 25 9.25 -1.44 -1.31
CA ASP A 25 10.04 -1.53 -0.10
C ASP A 25 11.05 -2.68 -0.26
N SER A 26 12.02 -2.77 0.65
CA SER A 26 12.95 -3.90 0.73
C SER A 26 12.99 -4.48 2.13
N LEU A 27 13.45 -5.73 2.28
CA LEU A 27 13.71 -6.35 3.58
C LEU A 27 14.68 -5.51 4.43
N LYS A 28 15.67 -4.89 3.79
CA LYS A 28 16.63 -4.00 4.46
C LYS A 28 15.94 -2.79 5.07
N GLN A 29 15.03 -2.12 4.35
CA GLN A 29 14.26 -0.99 4.88
C GLN A 29 13.36 -1.42 6.04
N ALA A 30 12.67 -2.57 5.89
CA ALA A 30 11.83 -3.13 6.94
C ALA A 30 12.64 -3.49 8.20
N GLN A 31 13.86 -4.00 8.06
CA GLN A 31 14.76 -4.30 9.17
C GLN A 31 15.24 -3.05 9.91
N LEU A 32 15.40 -1.94 9.22
CA LEU A 32 15.76 -0.64 9.81
C LEU A 32 14.56 0.10 10.46
N GLY A 33 13.36 -0.50 10.43
CA GLY A 33 12.15 0.13 10.95
C GLY A 33 11.55 1.21 10.05
N ASN A 34 12.07 1.40 8.83
CA ASN A 34 11.63 2.40 7.87
C ASN A 34 10.67 1.84 6.80
N GLY A 35 10.24 0.60 6.95
CA GLY A 35 9.31 -0.06 6.05
C GLY A 35 7.86 0.39 6.28
N ARG A 36 7.01 0.20 5.25
CA ARG A 36 5.56 0.32 5.39
C ARG A 36 5.00 -0.89 6.15
N VAL A 37 3.77 -0.80 6.65
CA VAL A 37 3.16 -1.82 7.51
C VAL A 37 3.27 -3.23 6.93
N LEU A 38 2.97 -3.42 5.64
CA LEU A 38 3.02 -4.75 5.01
C LEU A 38 4.45 -5.31 4.97
N SER A 39 5.45 -4.51 4.60
CA SER A 39 6.85 -4.94 4.55
C SER A 39 7.41 -5.26 5.94
N ILE A 40 7.00 -4.52 6.97
CA ILE A 40 7.34 -4.82 8.37
C ILE A 40 6.73 -6.15 8.79
N PHE A 41 5.46 -6.41 8.46
CA PHE A 41 4.80 -7.67 8.78
C PHE A 41 5.45 -8.84 8.04
N ILE A 42 5.77 -8.69 6.76
CA ILE A 42 6.51 -9.71 5.98
C ILE A 42 7.85 -10.01 6.65
N LYS A 43 8.63 -8.99 7.00
CA LYS A 43 9.91 -9.17 7.72
C LYS A 43 9.72 -9.96 9.02
N ASN A 44 8.68 -9.65 9.80
CA ASN A 44 8.40 -10.36 11.06
C ASN A 44 8.03 -11.83 10.81
N LEU A 45 7.22 -12.12 9.80
CA LEU A 45 6.90 -13.49 9.39
C LEU A 45 8.15 -14.28 9.00
N LEU A 46 9.00 -13.71 8.15
CA LEU A 46 10.23 -14.36 7.68
C LEU A 46 11.22 -14.67 8.81
N LYS A 47 11.21 -13.84 9.86
CA LYS A 47 12.05 -14.04 11.05
C LYS A 47 11.34 -14.80 12.17
N ASN A 48 10.08 -15.18 11.97
CA ASN A 48 9.22 -15.77 12.99
C ASN A 48 9.11 -14.89 14.27
N GLU A 49 9.16 -13.56 14.10
CA GLU A 49 8.98 -12.55 15.13
C GLU A 49 7.49 -12.19 15.27
N ASP A 50 7.07 -11.66 16.41
CA ASP A 50 5.67 -11.25 16.62
C ASP A 50 5.26 -10.11 15.68
N ILE A 51 4.04 -10.18 15.15
CA ILE A 51 3.42 -9.08 14.42
C ILE A 51 2.82 -8.10 15.43
N VAL A 52 3.29 -6.85 15.40
CA VAL A 52 2.85 -5.80 16.30
C VAL A 52 1.82 -4.91 15.61
N LEU A 53 0.59 -4.87 16.13
CA LEU A 53 -0.45 -3.95 15.73
C LEU A 53 -0.39 -2.70 16.62
N VAL A 54 -0.37 -1.53 16.01
CA VAL A 54 -0.46 -0.27 16.75
C VAL A 54 -1.92 0.02 17.09
N GLY A 55 -2.20 0.38 18.33
CA GLY A 55 -3.56 0.44 18.85
C GLY A 55 -4.21 -0.94 18.88
N ASP A 56 -5.48 -1.00 18.49
CA ASP A 56 -6.21 -2.25 18.33
C ASP A 56 -6.12 -2.85 16.91
N GLY A 57 -5.45 -2.16 15.99
CA GLY A 57 -5.31 -2.54 14.59
C GLY A 57 -6.58 -2.35 13.76
N ASN A 58 -7.60 -1.64 14.28
CA ASN A 58 -8.87 -1.44 13.59
C ASN A 58 -8.86 -0.28 12.59
N GLN A 59 -7.79 0.53 12.56
CA GLN A 59 -7.61 1.58 11.55
C GLN A 59 -7.63 0.97 10.14
N LYS A 60 -8.46 1.54 9.27
CA LYS A 60 -8.68 1.05 7.93
C LYS A 60 -7.83 1.77 6.88
N ARG A 61 -7.37 1.00 5.90
CA ARG A 61 -6.61 1.51 4.75
C ARG A 61 -7.04 0.76 3.48
N SER A 62 -7.12 1.50 2.38
CA SER A 62 -7.37 0.91 1.06
C SER A 62 -6.03 0.60 0.40
N PHE A 63 -5.73 -0.68 0.20
CA PHE A 63 -4.48 -1.13 -0.41
C PHE A 63 -4.62 -1.27 -1.91
N THR A 64 -3.62 -0.82 -2.65
CA THR A 64 -3.60 -0.84 -4.11
C THR A 64 -2.39 -1.60 -4.60
N TYR A 65 -2.59 -2.55 -5.51
CA TYR A 65 -1.47 -3.25 -6.10
C TYR A 65 -0.71 -2.35 -7.07
N LEU A 66 0.61 -2.48 -7.09
CA LEU A 66 1.51 -1.60 -7.85
C LEU A 66 1.15 -1.52 -9.33
N ASP A 67 0.82 -2.65 -9.98
CA ASP A 67 0.52 -2.67 -11.42
C ASP A 67 -0.75 -1.88 -11.74
N ASP A 68 -1.77 -1.90 -10.88
CA ASP A 68 -2.95 -1.04 -11.03
C ASP A 68 -2.57 0.45 -10.96
N GLY A 69 -1.66 0.79 -10.03
CA GLY A 69 -1.14 2.15 -9.94
C GLY A 69 -0.34 2.57 -11.17
N ILE A 70 0.51 1.68 -11.69
CA ILE A 70 1.28 1.92 -12.91
C ILE A 70 0.37 2.08 -14.13
N ASP A 71 -0.69 1.25 -14.27
CA ASP A 71 -1.68 1.42 -15.35
C ASP A 71 -2.30 2.83 -15.34
N ALA A 72 -2.65 3.35 -14.16
CA ALA A 72 -3.16 4.71 -14.04
C ALA A 72 -2.13 5.76 -14.46
N LEU A 73 -0.86 5.61 -14.04
CA LEU A 73 0.19 6.54 -14.42
C LEU A 73 0.49 6.52 -15.92
N MET A 74 0.47 5.34 -16.55
CA MET A 74 0.65 5.23 -17.99
C MET A 74 -0.44 5.97 -18.76
N ARG A 75 -1.71 5.86 -18.33
CA ARG A 75 -2.82 6.61 -18.93
C ARG A 75 -2.66 8.13 -18.77
N ILE A 76 -2.09 8.59 -17.67
CA ILE A 76 -1.77 10.02 -17.48
C ILE A 76 -0.66 10.46 -18.43
N ILE A 77 0.39 9.65 -18.61
CA ILE A 77 1.55 9.97 -19.45
C ILE A 77 1.17 9.93 -20.95
N GLU A 78 0.31 9.02 -21.32
CA GLU A 78 -0.14 8.81 -22.71
C GLU A 78 -1.26 9.78 -23.15
N ASP A 79 -1.56 10.82 -22.34
CA ASP A 79 -2.56 11.84 -22.70
C ASP A 79 -2.12 12.66 -23.94
N PRO A 80 -2.71 12.41 -25.13
CA PRO A 80 -2.20 12.97 -26.37
C PRO A 80 -2.62 14.44 -26.59
N GLU A 81 -3.62 14.90 -25.86
CA GLU A 81 -4.27 16.19 -26.07
C GLU A 81 -4.04 17.17 -24.93
N ASP A 82 -3.18 16.82 -23.96
CA ASP A 82 -2.96 17.62 -22.72
C ASP A 82 -4.27 17.91 -21.96
N ALA A 83 -5.25 17.01 -22.11
CA ALA A 83 -6.58 17.15 -21.54
C ALA A 83 -6.57 17.01 -20.00
N LEU A 84 -5.51 16.39 -19.46
CA LEU A 84 -5.33 16.13 -18.03
C LEU A 84 -4.50 17.21 -17.34
N ASN A 85 -4.11 18.27 -18.06
CA ASN A 85 -3.34 19.37 -17.49
C ASN A 85 -4.08 20.04 -16.32
N GLY A 86 -3.38 20.22 -15.20
CA GLY A 86 -3.91 20.79 -13.97
C GLY A 86 -4.83 19.85 -13.17
N LYS A 87 -5.08 18.61 -13.63
CA LYS A 87 -5.92 17.64 -12.93
C LYS A 87 -5.21 17.00 -11.75
N ILE A 88 -6.02 16.50 -10.80
CA ILE A 88 -5.55 15.80 -9.60
C ILE A 88 -6.31 14.49 -9.49
N PHE A 89 -5.59 13.36 -9.43
CA PHE A 89 -6.18 12.04 -9.33
C PHE A 89 -5.83 11.34 -8.02
N ASN A 90 -6.82 10.76 -7.35
CA ASN A 90 -6.56 9.75 -6.33
C ASN A 90 -6.43 8.40 -7.03
N ILE A 91 -5.29 7.72 -6.84
CA ILE A 91 -5.02 6.41 -7.43
C ILE A 91 -4.97 5.38 -6.31
N GLY A 92 -6.06 4.62 -6.18
CA GLY A 92 -6.25 3.66 -5.11
C GLY A 92 -7.36 2.66 -5.40
N ASN A 93 -7.44 1.58 -4.60
CA ASN A 93 -8.50 0.60 -4.73
C ASN A 93 -9.48 0.69 -3.54
N PRO A 94 -10.63 1.38 -3.68
CA PRO A 94 -11.60 1.49 -2.59
C PRO A 94 -12.23 0.16 -2.19
N SER A 95 -12.20 -0.87 -3.06
CA SER A 95 -12.71 -2.21 -2.74
C SER A 95 -11.77 -3.00 -1.83
N ASN A 96 -10.50 -2.61 -1.74
CA ASN A 96 -9.50 -3.20 -0.86
C ASN A 96 -9.39 -2.46 0.48
N ASP A 97 -10.50 -1.91 0.99
CA ASP A 97 -10.56 -1.26 2.30
C ASP A 97 -10.68 -2.29 3.42
N LEU A 98 -9.64 -2.41 4.23
CA LEU A 98 -9.60 -3.35 5.34
C LEU A 98 -8.81 -2.80 6.53
N SER A 99 -9.01 -3.39 7.71
CA SER A 99 -8.24 -3.05 8.90
C SER A 99 -6.80 -3.56 8.81
N ILE A 100 -5.89 -2.94 9.56
CA ILE A 100 -4.51 -3.44 9.67
C ILE A 100 -4.47 -4.83 10.32
N ARG A 101 -5.43 -5.13 11.19
CA ARG A 101 -5.63 -6.47 11.77
C ARG A 101 -6.01 -7.50 10.69
N ASP A 102 -6.97 -7.17 9.82
CA ASP A 102 -7.37 -8.07 8.73
C ASP A 102 -6.23 -8.27 7.74
N LEU A 103 -5.46 -7.21 7.44
CA LEU A 103 -4.24 -7.31 6.63
C LEU A 103 -3.25 -8.33 7.21
N SER A 104 -3.02 -8.30 8.53
CA SER A 104 -2.12 -9.26 9.18
C SER A 104 -2.63 -10.69 9.07
N SER A 105 -3.95 -10.90 9.20
CA SER A 105 -4.57 -12.22 9.07
C SER A 105 -4.44 -12.76 7.65
N ILE A 106 -4.76 -11.96 6.62
CA ILE A 106 -4.58 -12.32 5.21
C ILE A 106 -3.12 -12.68 4.93
N LEU A 107 -2.18 -11.88 5.43
CA LEU A 107 -0.76 -12.14 5.20
C LEU A 107 -0.29 -13.45 5.85
N ILE A 108 -0.74 -13.77 7.07
CA ILE A 108 -0.42 -15.03 7.75
C ILE A 108 -0.97 -16.21 6.96
N ASP A 109 -2.22 -16.13 6.49
CA ASP A 109 -2.86 -17.16 5.70
C ASP A 109 -2.13 -17.39 4.36
N GLU A 110 -1.76 -16.32 3.66
CA GLU A 110 -1.01 -16.43 2.40
C GLU A 110 0.42 -16.95 2.64
N TYR A 111 1.07 -16.56 3.74
CA TYR A 111 2.37 -17.12 4.13
C TYR A 111 2.30 -18.63 4.34
N GLY A 112 1.28 -19.12 5.03
CA GLY A 112 1.07 -20.56 5.24
C GLY A 112 0.82 -21.35 3.95
N LYS A 113 0.27 -20.71 2.90
CA LYS A 113 0.06 -21.30 1.57
C LYS A 113 1.33 -21.34 0.73
N VAL A 114 2.19 -20.33 0.85
CA VAL A 114 3.40 -20.16 0.04
C VAL A 114 4.61 -20.83 0.68
N CYS A 115 4.73 -20.76 2.00
CA CYS A 115 5.86 -21.29 2.75
C CYS A 115 5.49 -22.64 3.39
N SER A 116 6.41 -23.62 3.27
CA SER A 116 6.23 -24.93 3.92
C SER A 116 6.38 -24.89 5.45
N THR A 117 6.98 -23.81 5.97
CA THR A 117 7.21 -23.63 7.42
C THR A 117 6.10 -22.79 8.02
N PRO A 118 5.35 -23.27 9.03
CA PRO A 118 4.29 -22.49 9.64
C PRO A 118 4.86 -21.30 10.44
N TYR A 119 4.16 -20.17 10.40
CA TYR A 119 4.42 -19.08 11.31
C TYR A 119 3.94 -19.43 12.72
N THR A 120 4.83 -19.30 13.72
CA THR A 120 4.54 -19.61 15.13
C THR A 120 4.61 -18.39 16.06
N GLY A 121 4.93 -17.21 15.53
CA GLY A 121 4.86 -15.94 16.24
C GLY A 121 3.41 -15.56 16.58
N LYS A 122 3.24 -14.48 17.32
CA LYS A 122 1.94 -13.99 17.78
C LYS A 122 1.59 -12.69 17.10
N VAL A 123 0.29 -12.38 17.08
CA VAL A 123 -0.20 -11.02 16.80
C VAL A 123 -0.43 -10.33 18.13
N VAL A 124 0.35 -9.30 18.42
CA VAL A 124 0.29 -8.54 19.68
C VAL A 124 -0.08 -7.08 19.40
N THR A 125 -0.54 -6.37 20.40
CA THR A 125 -0.89 -4.94 20.29
C THR A 125 0.09 -4.08 21.11
N GLN A 126 0.38 -2.89 20.58
CA GLN A 126 1.14 -1.86 21.27
C GLN A 126 0.36 -0.54 21.22
N SER A 127 0.38 0.23 22.31
CA SER A 127 -0.36 1.50 22.31
C SER A 127 0.21 2.52 21.30
N GLU A 128 -0.66 3.37 20.74
CA GLU A 128 -0.23 4.43 19.81
C GLU A 128 0.79 5.37 20.45
N ASN A 129 0.61 5.70 21.75
CA ASN A 129 1.53 6.57 22.48
C ASN A 129 2.94 5.97 22.65
N GLU A 130 3.02 4.64 22.82
CA GLU A 130 4.31 3.94 22.91
C GLU A 130 5.01 3.86 21.54
N PHE A 131 4.25 3.75 20.47
CA PHE A 131 4.79 3.57 19.12
C PHE A 131 5.15 4.90 18.45
N TYR A 132 4.25 5.88 18.47
CA TYR A 132 4.40 7.16 17.77
C TYR A 132 4.81 8.32 18.68
N GLY A 133 4.74 8.15 20.00
CA GLY A 133 4.90 9.22 20.97
C GLY A 133 3.58 9.95 21.29
N GLN A 134 3.63 10.85 22.28
CA GLN A 134 2.44 11.58 22.73
C GLN A 134 1.93 12.55 21.66
N GLY A 135 0.61 12.62 21.51
CA GLY A 135 -0.07 13.58 20.63
C GLY A 135 -0.28 13.11 19.19
N TYR A 136 0.14 11.90 18.83
CA TYR A 136 -0.20 11.31 17.53
C TYR A 136 -1.69 10.94 17.48
N GLN A 137 -2.35 11.30 16.40
CA GLN A 137 -3.72 10.89 16.09
C GLN A 137 -3.76 10.31 14.69
N ASP A 138 -4.07 9.03 14.59
CA ASP A 138 -4.26 8.38 13.30
C ASP A 138 -5.66 8.68 12.73
N ILE A 139 -5.75 8.68 11.41
CA ILE A 139 -7.05 8.76 10.71
C ILE A 139 -7.64 7.35 10.71
N PRO A 140 -8.82 7.15 11.37
CA PRO A 140 -9.37 5.80 11.54
C PRO A 140 -9.75 5.13 10.21
N VAL A 141 -10.23 5.90 9.22
CA VAL A 141 -10.63 5.40 7.90
C VAL A 141 -10.07 6.30 6.81
N ARG A 142 -9.41 5.70 5.81
CA ARG A 142 -8.87 6.41 4.65
C ARG A 142 -9.16 5.62 3.38
N VAL A 143 -10.28 5.97 2.73
CA VAL A 143 -10.73 5.38 1.46
C VAL A 143 -10.61 6.41 0.34
N PRO A 144 -10.00 6.10 -0.81
CA PRO A 144 -9.90 7.03 -1.94
C PRO A 144 -11.24 7.15 -2.66
N ASP A 145 -11.63 8.38 -2.98
CA ASP A 145 -12.59 8.62 -4.06
C ASP A 145 -11.81 8.64 -5.39
N VAL A 146 -12.09 7.66 -6.25
CA VAL A 146 -11.43 7.46 -7.55
C VAL A 146 -12.33 7.84 -8.74
N THR A 147 -13.41 8.58 -8.48
CA THR A 147 -14.40 8.97 -9.50
C THR A 147 -13.75 9.71 -10.66
N GLU A 148 -12.86 10.67 -10.39
CA GLU A 148 -12.12 11.40 -11.43
C GLU A 148 -11.23 10.48 -12.26
N ALA A 149 -10.53 9.53 -11.64
CA ALA A 149 -9.71 8.57 -12.37
C ALA A 149 -10.56 7.66 -13.27
N ARG A 150 -11.73 7.23 -12.82
CA ARG A 150 -12.68 6.48 -13.66
C ARG A 150 -13.15 7.28 -14.84
N ASN A 151 -13.62 8.50 -14.61
CA ASN A 151 -14.28 9.32 -15.62
C ASN A 151 -13.31 9.84 -16.69
N LEU A 152 -12.11 10.28 -16.28
CA LEU A 152 -11.17 10.94 -17.19
C LEU A 152 -10.10 10.00 -17.74
N LEU A 153 -9.64 9.03 -16.95
CA LEU A 153 -8.64 8.06 -17.39
C LEU A 153 -9.26 6.76 -17.92
N GLY A 154 -10.56 6.51 -17.69
CA GLY A 154 -11.16 5.19 -17.93
C GLY A 154 -10.50 4.09 -17.10
N TRP A 155 -9.92 4.45 -15.94
CA TRP A 155 -9.13 3.56 -15.11
C TRP A 155 -9.93 2.96 -13.96
N GLU A 156 -9.73 1.67 -13.72
CA GLU A 156 -10.21 0.98 -12.53
C GLU A 156 -9.16 -0.01 -12.02
N PRO A 157 -8.99 -0.14 -10.68
CA PRO A 157 -8.13 -1.15 -10.10
C PRO A 157 -8.74 -2.55 -10.30
N LYS A 158 -7.89 -3.56 -10.54
CA LYS A 158 -8.32 -4.92 -10.90
C LYS A 158 -7.89 -5.97 -9.88
N VAL A 159 -6.82 -5.71 -9.13
CA VAL A 159 -6.21 -6.69 -8.24
C VAL A 159 -6.86 -6.59 -6.86
N ASP A 160 -7.44 -7.70 -6.39
CA ASP A 160 -7.96 -7.79 -5.02
C ASP A 160 -6.81 -7.83 -3.98
N VAL A 161 -7.16 -7.59 -2.72
CA VAL A 161 -6.17 -7.45 -1.65
C VAL A 161 -5.44 -8.75 -1.36
N VAL A 162 -6.09 -9.90 -1.46
CA VAL A 162 -5.47 -11.21 -1.17
C VAL A 162 -4.38 -11.49 -2.20
N GLU A 163 -4.71 -11.32 -3.48
CA GLU A 163 -3.75 -11.48 -4.57
C GLU A 163 -2.63 -10.43 -4.50
N ALA A 164 -2.92 -9.18 -4.16
CA ALA A 164 -1.93 -8.13 -3.98
C ALA A 164 -0.94 -8.45 -2.84
N VAL A 165 -1.45 -8.94 -1.70
CA VAL A 165 -0.63 -9.38 -0.56
C VAL A 165 0.22 -10.60 -0.95
N ARG A 166 -0.36 -11.61 -1.61
CA ARG A 166 0.33 -12.81 -2.06
C ARG A 166 1.49 -12.48 -3.00
N ARG A 167 1.26 -11.68 -4.04
CA ARG A 167 2.31 -11.27 -4.99
C ARG A 167 3.41 -10.47 -4.32
N THR A 168 3.05 -9.59 -3.39
CA THR A 168 4.03 -8.83 -2.61
C THR A 168 4.87 -9.76 -1.74
N LEU A 169 4.25 -10.70 -1.02
CA LEU A 169 4.96 -11.69 -0.20
C LEU A 169 5.94 -12.50 -1.03
N VAL A 170 5.51 -13.06 -2.17
CA VAL A 170 6.37 -13.86 -3.05
C VAL A 170 7.60 -13.07 -3.50
N SER A 171 7.43 -11.80 -3.85
CA SER A 171 8.57 -10.96 -4.26
C SER A 171 9.61 -10.74 -3.16
N PHE A 172 9.17 -10.68 -1.90
CA PHE A 172 10.07 -10.58 -0.75
C PHE A 172 10.81 -11.90 -0.44
N LEU A 173 10.16 -13.04 -0.69
CA LEU A 173 10.82 -14.35 -0.57
C LEU A 173 11.93 -14.51 -1.61
N GLU A 174 11.67 -14.13 -2.87
CA GLU A 174 12.66 -14.15 -3.95
C GLU A 174 13.85 -13.19 -3.68
N GLU A 175 13.59 -12.02 -3.08
CA GLU A 175 14.66 -11.07 -2.67
C GLU A 175 15.54 -11.66 -1.56
N GLY A 176 14.95 -12.42 -0.63
CA GLY A 176 15.68 -13.02 0.50
C GLY A 176 16.56 -14.21 0.12
N GLU A 177 16.37 -14.80 -1.06
CA GLU A 177 17.16 -15.91 -1.60
C GLU A 177 18.37 -15.43 -2.45
N SER A 178 18.47 -14.12 -2.71
CA SER A 178 19.49 -13.49 -3.54
C SER A 178 20.59 -12.85 -2.69
#